data_f71f10764b52f66bbd9f94efcb56018f
#
_entry.id   f71f10764b52f66bbd9f94efcb56018f
#
_cell.length_a   1.000
_cell.length_b   1.000
_cell.length_c   1.000
_cell.angle_alpha   90.00
_cell.angle_beta   90.00
_cell.angle_gamma   90.00
#
_symmetry.space_group_name_H-M   'P 1'
#
loop_
_entity.id
_entity.type
_entity.pdbx_description
1 polymer ?
#
loop_
_entity_poly.entity_id
_entity_poly.type
_entity_poly.pdbx_seq_one_letter_code
_entity_poly.pdbx_strand_id
1 'polypeptide(L)'
;MYWAAQAIFREPESMSVEVGGGLLESITLKSVDADQMGTMVLTKRIIPCLDIKEGRVVKGTNFIGLRDAGDPVELAARYNEQGADEVVFLDITASSEGRGTIVEVIERAADQLFLPLTVGGGIRSTDDIRLILRAGADKVSVNTSAVERPSLIREAAEAFGTQCIVVAIDVRRNMEPNPIATPVTQADGRSCWYEVVTYGGNRPTGIDAIAWAREVEALGAGEVLLTSMETDGTKDGFDLPITAKVSEAVGIPVVASGGVGKLEHFYDGLVIGKADAVLAASVFHYGELTVRDVKQYLAGRGVPVRP
;
A
#
# COMPACT_ATOMS: atom_id res chain seq x y z
N MET A 1 -22.79 8.69 2.97
CA MET A 1 -24.10 8.29 2.40
C MET A 1 -24.09 6.79 2.20
N TYR A 2 -24.70 6.06 3.12
CA TYR A 2 -24.95 4.62 3.06
C TYR A 2 -26.08 4.34 2.06
N TRP A 3 -25.78 4.12 0.79
CA TRP A 3 -26.78 3.75 -0.21
C TRP A 3 -26.17 2.90 -1.31
N ALA A 4 -25.78 1.67 -1.02
CA ALA A 4 -25.52 0.67 -2.06
C ALA A 4 -25.59 -0.80 -1.58
N ALA A 5 -25.93 -1.09 -0.32
CA ALA A 5 -25.90 -2.44 0.22
C ALA A 5 -27.30 -3.02 0.56
N GLN A 6 -28.39 -2.37 0.19
CA GLN A 6 -29.75 -2.86 0.53
C GLN A 6 -30.65 -3.20 -0.66
N ALA A 7 -30.14 -3.37 -1.87
CA ALA A 7 -30.95 -3.60 -3.06
C ALA A 7 -30.87 -5.03 -3.67
N ILE A 8 -30.36 -6.05 -2.95
CA ILE A 8 -30.26 -7.42 -3.52
C ILE A 8 -30.94 -8.48 -2.63
N PHE A 9 -31.93 -8.14 -1.86
CA PHE A 9 -32.84 -9.12 -1.27
C PHE A 9 -34.27 -8.85 -1.69
N ARG A 10 -34.58 -9.13 -2.98
CA ARG A 10 -35.93 -9.48 -3.40
C ARG A 10 -35.95 -10.99 -3.62
N GLU A 11 -37.02 -11.60 -3.12
CA GLU A 11 -37.32 -13.02 -3.37
C GLU A 11 -37.31 -13.28 -4.88
N PRO A 12 -36.88 -14.48 -5.36
CA PRO A 12 -36.80 -14.77 -6.77
C PRO A 12 -38.20 -14.80 -7.38
N GLU A 13 -38.59 -13.75 -8.06
CA GLU A 13 -39.72 -13.79 -8.99
C GLU A 13 -39.30 -14.69 -10.17
N SER A 14 -40.11 -15.73 -10.42
CA SER A 14 -39.95 -16.61 -11.57
C SER A 14 -40.15 -15.82 -12.86
N MET A 15 -39.10 -15.55 -13.61
CA MET A 15 -39.15 -14.97 -14.94
C MET A 15 -39.27 -16.09 -15.97
N SER A 16 -40.44 -16.24 -16.55
CA SER A 16 -40.64 -17.12 -17.71
C SER A 16 -40.29 -16.34 -18.99
N VAL A 17 -39.31 -16.82 -19.73
CA VAL A 17 -38.98 -16.32 -21.08
C VAL A 17 -39.48 -17.35 -22.10
N GLU A 18 -40.51 -17.00 -22.86
CA GLU A 18 -40.95 -17.79 -24.02
C GLU A 18 -40.07 -17.49 -25.23
N VAL A 19 -39.36 -18.48 -25.71
CA VAL A 19 -38.70 -18.43 -27.02
C VAL A 19 -39.13 -19.65 -27.82
N GLY A 20 -40.01 -19.41 -28.80
CA GLY A 20 -40.25 -20.23 -29.97
C GLY A 20 -40.42 -21.75 -29.79
N GLY A 21 -41.60 -22.22 -29.37
CA GLY A 21 -42.16 -23.50 -29.84
C GLY A 21 -41.44 -24.80 -29.43
N GLY A 22 -40.88 -24.92 -28.25
CA GLY A 22 -40.33 -26.19 -27.72
C GLY A 22 -40.42 -26.22 -26.20
N LEU A 23 -40.77 -27.42 -25.65
CA LEU A 23 -40.84 -27.64 -24.23
C LEU A 23 -39.47 -27.33 -23.57
N LEU A 24 -39.38 -26.26 -22.80
CA LEU A 24 -38.20 -25.91 -22.04
C LEU A 24 -38.31 -26.57 -20.65
N GLU A 25 -37.35 -27.44 -20.35
CA GLU A 25 -37.13 -27.90 -18.99
C GLU A 25 -36.87 -26.67 -18.10
N SER A 26 -37.61 -26.58 -16.97
CA SER A 26 -37.42 -25.50 -15.99
C SER A 26 -36.04 -25.57 -15.42
N ILE A 27 -35.19 -24.59 -15.69
CA ILE A 27 -33.94 -24.38 -14.98
C ILE A 27 -34.29 -23.82 -13.62
N THR A 28 -34.32 -24.65 -12.59
CA THR A 28 -34.43 -24.21 -11.20
C THR A 28 -33.06 -23.68 -10.80
N LEU A 29 -32.92 -22.37 -10.71
CA LEU A 29 -31.79 -21.76 -10.03
C LEU A 29 -31.89 -22.19 -8.56
N LYS A 30 -31.02 -23.14 -8.18
CA LYS A 30 -30.86 -23.49 -6.77
C LYS A 30 -30.38 -22.23 -6.05
N SER A 31 -31.15 -21.79 -5.05
CA SER A 31 -30.68 -20.80 -4.09
C SER A 31 -29.36 -21.30 -3.54
N VAL A 32 -28.30 -20.52 -3.70
CA VAL A 32 -27.05 -20.78 -3.00
C VAL A 32 -27.32 -20.48 -1.55
N ASP A 33 -27.25 -21.48 -0.69
CA ASP A 33 -27.42 -21.30 0.75
C ASP A 33 -26.46 -20.22 1.23
N ALA A 34 -27.00 -19.24 1.96
CA ALA A 34 -26.22 -18.14 2.53
C ALA A 34 -25.07 -18.63 3.44
N ASP A 35 -25.18 -19.85 3.97
CA ASP A 35 -24.16 -20.54 4.75
C ASP A 35 -22.99 -21.06 3.90
N GLN A 36 -23.10 -21.10 2.56
CA GLN A 36 -22.02 -21.46 1.63
C GLN A 36 -21.30 -20.24 1.03
N MET A 37 -21.77 -19.04 1.28
CA MET A 37 -20.97 -17.84 1.08
C MET A 37 -19.94 -17.77 2.19
N GLY A 38 -18.88 -18.56 2.08
CA GLY A 38 -17.71 -18.43 2.94
C GLY A 38 -17.35 -16.95 2.99
N THR A 39 -17.20 -16.43 4.20
CA THR A 39 -16.79 -15.06 4.45
C THR A 39 -15.66 -14.73 3.47
N MET A 40 -15.86 -13.82 2.53
CA MET A 40 -14.78 -13.40 1.63
C MET A 40 -13.71 -12.76 2.50
N VAL A 41 -12.72 -13.53 2.87
CA VAL A 41 -11.59 -13.06 3.63
C VAL A 41 -10.65 -12.37 2.65
N LEU A 42 -10.49 -11.06 2.80
CA LEU A 42 -9.50 -10.32 2.02
C LEU A 42 -8.10 -10.82 2.36
N THR A 43 -7.37 -11.25 1.35
CA THR A 43 -5.99 -11.71 1.53
C THR A 43 -5.07 -10.52 1.83
N LYS A 44 -4.13 -10.74 2.73
CA LYS A 44 -3.07 -9.77 3.05
C LYS A 44 -2.01 -9.77 1.94
N ARG A 45 -1.42 -8.62 1.64
CA ARG A 45 -0.44 -8.44 0.55
C ARG A 45 0.98 -8.33 1.09
N ILE A 46 1.93 -8.95 0.38
CA ILE A 46 3.37 -8.84 0.62
C ILE A 46 3.98 -8.08 -0.54
N ILE A 47 4.55 -6.91 -0.24
CA ILE A 47 4.95 -5.91 -1.23
C ILE A 47 6.45 -5.63 -1.14
N PRO A 48 7.27 -6.12 -2.07
CA PRO A 48 8.66 -5.66 -2.23
C PRO A 48 8.71 -4.20 -2.70
N CYS A 49 9.63 -3.42 -2.08
CA CYS A 49 9.90 -2.03 -2.46
C CYS A 49 11.32 -1.89 -3.01
N LEU A 50 11.46 -1.18 -4.13
CA LEU A 50 12.71 -0.90 -4.80
C LEU A 50 12.97 0.60 -4.83
N ASP A 51 13.99 1.05 -4.09
CA ASP A 51 14.48 2.43 -4.16
C ASP A 51 15.31 2.58 -5.44
N ILE A 52 14.88 3.47 -6.34
CA ILE A 52 15.50 3.67 -7.65
C ILE A 52 16.22 5.00 -7.68
N LYS A 53 17.48 4.97 -8.07
CA LYS A 53 18.31 6.13 -8.34
C LYS A 53 18.96 5.98 -9.71
N GLU A 54 18.76 6.99 -10.59
CA GLU A 54 19.35 6.98 -11.93
C GLU A 54 19.10 5.68 -12.70
N GLY A 55 17.88 5.12 -12.58
CA GLY A 55 17.47 3.88 -13.26
C GLY A 55 18.01 2.59 -12.66
N ARG A 56 18.71 2.62 -11.51
CA ARG A 56 19.25 1.47 -10.80
C ARG A 56 18.62 1.33 -9.43
N VAL A 57 18.42 0.09 -9.00
CA VAL A 57 18.00 -0.15 -7.62
C VAL A 57 19.19 0.11 -6.70
N VAL A 58 18.94 0.91 -5.68
CA VAL A 58 19.96 1.24 -4.67
C VAL A 58 19.47 0.83 -3.29
N LYS A 59 20.41 0.54 -2.41
CA LYS A 59 20.13 0.22 -1.02
C LYS A 59 21.14 0.88 -0.10
N GLY A 60 20.63 1.52 0.95
CA GLY A 60 21.40 2.11 2.04
C GLY A 60 20.55 2.18 3.29
N THR A 61 21.18 2.45 4.43
CA THR A 61 20.47 2.74 5.67
C THR A 61 20.19 4.24 5.70
N ASN A 62 18.92 4.64 5.84
CA ASN A 62 18.50 6.05 5.82
C ASN A 62 19.07 6.84 4.62
N PHE A 63 19.09 6.23 3.43
CA PHE A 63 19.64 6.79 2.18
C PHE A 63 21.13 7.17 2.23
N ILE A 64 21.88 6.65 3.21
CA ILE A 64 23.33 6.86 3.35
C ILE A 64 24.08 5.62 2.89
N GLY A 65 25.21 5.81 2.17
CA GLY A 65 26.07 4.72 1.71
C GLY A 65 25.39 3.81 0.69
N LEU A 66 24.60 4.39 -0.23
CA LEU A 66 23.85 3.66 -1.25
C LEU A 66 24.77 2.73 -2.06
N ARG A 67 24.35 1.46 -2.16
CA ARG A 67 24.99 0.44 -2.99
C ARG A 67 24.03 0.03 -4.09
N ASP A 68 24.55 -0.19 -5.29
CA ASP A 68 23.78 -0.75 -6.41
C ASP A 68 23.31 -2.17 -6.05
N ALA A 69 22.01 -2.42 -6.18
CA ALA A 69 21.39 -3.72 -5.93
C ALA A 69 20.90 -4.41 -7.22
N GLY A 70 21.03 -3.77 -8.38
CA GLY A 70 20.72 -4.37 -9.68
C GLY A 70 19.75 -3.57 -10.55
N ASP A 71 19.32 -4.21 -11.63
CA ASP A 71 18.29 -3.67 -12.52
C ASP A 71 16.90 -3.81 -11.88
N PRO A 72 16.08 -2.73 -11.83
CA PRO A 72 14.77 -2.76 -11.20
C PRO A 72 13.79 -3.72 -11.88
N VAL A 73 13.88 -3.90 -13.19
CA VAL A 73 12.99 -4.79 -13.94
C VAL A 73 13.29 -6.24 -13.63
N GLU A 74 14.59 -6.62 -13.62
CA GLU A 74 15.01 -7.98 -13.26
C GLU A 74 14.64 -8.35 -11.83
N LEU A 75 14.81 -7.41 -10.89
CA LEU A 75 14.42 -7.63 -9.50
C LEU A 75 12.91 -7.77 -9.34
N ALA A 76 12.13 -6.91 -9.99
CA ALA A 76 10.69 -6.97 -9.96
C ALA A 76 10.15 -8.28 -10.58
N ALA A 77 10.72 -8.73 -11.69
CA ALA A 77 10.38 -10.02 -12.31
C ALA A 77 10.66 -11.19 -11.34
N ARG A 78 11.80 -11.16 -10.64
CA ARG A 78 12.12 -12.16 -9.61
C ARG A 78 11.08 -12.17 -8.48
N TYR A 79 10.63 -11.01 -8.02
CA TYR A 79 9.58 -10.93 -6.98
C TYR A 79 8.23 -11.42 -7.48
N ASN A 80 7.90 -11.15 -8.75
CA ASN A 80 6.72 -11.71 -9.40
C ASN A 80 6.77 -13.25 -9.41
N GLU A 81 7.89 -13.86 -9.77
CA GLU A 81 8.10 -15.32 -9.72
C GLU A 81 8.04 -15.91 -8.29
N GLN A 82 8.42 -15.11 -7.28
CA GLN A 82 8.30 -15.50 -5.86
C GLN A 82 6.87 -15.34 -5.32
N GLY A 83 5.93 -14.80 -6.13
CA GLY A 83 4.54 -14.63 -5.76
C GLY A 83 4.27 -13.33 -4.97
N ALA A 84 5.00 -12.25 -5.21
CA ALA A 84 4.67 -10.94 -4.68
C ALA A 84 3.24 -10.53 -5.10
N ASP A 85 2.55 -9.78 -4.24
CA ASP A 85 1.19 -9.34 -4.53
C ASP A 85 1.14 -7.99 -5.24
N GLU A 86 2.20 -7.22 -5.13
CA GLU A 86 2.43 -5.89 -5.71
C GLU A 86 3.93 -5.59 -5.62
N VAL A 87 4.44 -4.67 -6.44
CA VAL A 87 5.79 -4.11 -6.32
C VAL A 87 5.71 -2.58 -6.28
N VAL A 88 6.54 -1.98 -5.44
CA VAL A 88 6.64 -0.52 -5.33
C VAL A 88 7.99 -0.06 -5.85
N PHE A 89 8.00 0.91 -6.76
CA PHE A 89 9.17 1.66 -7.20
C PHE A 89 9.17 3.04 -6.56
N LEU A 90 10.23 3.39 -5.84
CA LEU A 90 10.40 4.71 -5.26
C LEU A 90 11.58 5.42 -5.94
N ASP A 91 11.29 6.41 -6.77
CA ASP A 91 12.33 7.27 -7.35
C ASP A 91 12.85 8.24 -6.29
N ILE A 92 14.04 7.97 -5.79
CA ILE A 92 14.71 8.80 -4.79
C ILE A 92 15.60 9.89 -5.41
N THR A 93 15.64 9.99 -6.74
CA THR A 93 16.44 11.01 -7.45
C THR A 93 15.82 12.40 -7.35
N ALA A 94 14.49 12.46 -7.25
CA ALA A 94 13.66 13.68 -7.01
C ALA A 94 13.94 14.91 -7.88
N SER A 95 14.79 14.81 -8.92
CA SER A 95 15.07 15.91 -9.85
C SER A 95 14.19 15.84 -11.09
N SER A 96 13.96 17.00 -11.73
CA SER A 96 13.24 17.06 -13.02
C SER A 96 13.99 16.30 -14.14
N GLU A 97 15.30 16.18 -14.03
CA GLU A 97 16.15 15.47 -14.99
C GLU A 97 16.06 13.93 -14.84
N GLY A 98 15.79 13.42 -13.65
CA GLY A 98 15.60 11.97 -13.40
C GLY A 98 14.25 11.41 -13.87
N ARG A 99 13.28 12.28 -14.23
CA ARG A 99 11.92 11.84 -14.57
C ARG A 99 11.83 11.03 -15.86
N GLY A 100 12.65 11.35 -16.87
CA GLY A 100 12.73 10.54 -18.09
C GLY A 100 13.20 9.13 -17.81
N THR A 101 14.21 8.97 -16.97
CA THR A 101 14.80 7.68 -16.60
C THR A 101 13.80 6.77 -15.88
N ILE A 102 12.99 7.30 -14.94
CA ILE A 102 11.98 6.47 -14.25
C ILE A 102 10.85 6.04 -15.18
N VAL A 103 10.43 6.88 -16.13
CA VAL A 103 9.42 6.54 -17.14
C VAL A 103 9.88 5.34 -17.98
N GLU A 104 11.10 5.36 -18.50
CA GLU A 104 11.68 4.23 -19.25
C GLU A 104 11.74 2.94 -18.44
N VAL A 105 12.06 3.04 -17.14
CA VAL A 105 12.07 1.89 -16.24
C VAL A 105 10.66 1.34 -16.03
N ILE A 106 9.65 2.20 -15.88
CA ILE A 106 8.25 1.79 -15.73
C ILE A 106 7.76 1.08 -16.99
N GLU A 107 8.01 1.64 -18.19
CA GLU A 107 7.61 1.03 -19.46
C GLU A 107 8.22 -0.37 -19.61
N ARG A 108 9.51 -0.52 -19.34
CA ARG A 108 10.20 -1.82 -19.37
C ARG A 108 9.64 -2.81 -18.34
N ALA A 109 9.26 -2.33 -17.17
CA ALA A 109 8.68 -3.15 -16.12
C ALA A 109 7.26 -3.60 -16.48
N ALA A 110 6.43 -2.70 -17.01
CA ALA A 110 5.06 -2.98 -17.42
C ALA A 110 4.96 -4.08 -18.50
N ASP A 111 5.96 -4.17 -19.37
CA ASP A 111 6.04 -5.22 -20.39
C ASP A 111 6.33 -6.63 -19.82
N GLN A 112 6.83 -6.72 -18.59
CA GLN A 112 7.31 -7.98 -18.00
C GLN A 112 6.58 -8.40 -16.73
N LEU A 113 5.89 -7.47 -16.05
CA LEU A 113 5.23 -7.73 -14.78
C LEU A 113 3.74 -8.05 -14.99
N PHE A 114 3.26 -9.07 -14.26
CA PHE A 114 1.86 -9.47 -14.23
C PHE A 114 1.22 -9.22 -12.85
N LEU A 115 1.80 -8.31 -12.08
CA LEU A 115 1.32 -7.88 -10.78
C LEU A 115 1.25 -6.35 -10.74
N PRO A 116 0.44 -5.75 -9.86
CA PRO A 116 0.32 -4.31 -9.75
C PRO A 116 1.66 -3.63 -9.46
N LEU A 117 1.93 -2.54 -10.18
CA LEU A 117 3.09 -1.68 -10.01
C LEU A 117 2.66 -0.33 -9.44
N THR A 118 3.13 -0.01 -8.24
CA THR A 118 2.99 1.31 -7.63
C THR A 118 4.29 2.10 -7.79
N VAL A 119 4.17 3.35 -8.24
CA VAL A 119 5.34 4.23 -8.43
C VAL A 119 5.21 5.48 -7.58
N GLY A 120 6.26 5.78 -6.81
CA GLY A 120 6.37 6.97 -5.98
C GLY A 120 7.67 7.72 -6.23
N GLY A 121 7.78 8.92 -5.63
CA GLY A 121 8.96 9.78 -5.74
C GLY A 121 8.75 10.94 -6.72
N GLY A 122 9.02 12.15 -6.28
CA GLY A 122 9.04 13.35 -7.11
C GLY A 122 7.74 13.79 -7.79
N ILE A 123 6.61 13.17 -7.50
CA ILE A 123 5.29 13.46 -8.10
C ILE A 123 4.70 14.73 -7.47
N ARG A 124 4.35 15.74 -8.27
CA ARG A 124 3.91 17.07 -7.80
C ARG A 124 2.62 17.56 -8.44
N SER A 125 2.16 16.93 -9.50
CA SER A 125 1.02 17.38 -10.29
C SER A 125 0.21 16.22 -10.87
N THR A 126 -1.00 16.50 -11.29
CA THR A 126 -1.84 15.55 -12.04
C THR A 126 -1.23 15.16 -13.39
N ASP A 127 -0.40 16.03 -13.98
CA ASP A 127 0.31 15.70 -15.22
C ASP A 127 1.44 14.71 -14.98
N ASP A 128 2.15 14.81 -13.84
CA ASP A 128 3.12 13.80 -13.42
C ASP A 128 2.45 12.44 -13.21
N ILE A 129 1.30 12.42 -12.51
CA ILE A 129 0.51 11.22 -12.29
C ILE A 129 0.10 10.59 -13.62
N ARG A 130 -0.43 11.41 -14.53
CA ARG A 130 -0.84 10.94 -15.87
C ARG A 130 0.31 10.33 -16.65
N LEU A 131 1.49 10.92 -16.59
CA LEU A 131 2.70 10.43 -17.25
C LEU A 131 3.07 9.04 -16.73
N ILE A 132 3.12 8.87 -15.42
CA ILE A 132 3.49 7.61 -14.75
C ILE A 132 2.45 6.50 -15.04
N LEU A 133 1.15 6.81 -14.92
CA LEU A 133 0.10 5.83 -15.23
C LEU A 133 0.09 5.44 -16.72
N ARG A 134 0.38 6.37 -17.64
CA ARG A 134 0.51 6.07 -19.07
C ARG A 134 1.73 5.22 -19.39
N ALA A 135 2.80 5.33 -18.63
CA ALA A 135 3.98 4.48 -18.75
C ALA A 135 3.74 3.04 -18.31
N GLY A 136 2.61 2.76 -17.64
CA GLY A 136 2.21 1.40 -17.27
C GLY A 136 2.13 1.13 -15.76
N ALA A 137 2.30 2.14 -14.91
CA ALA A 137 2.02 1.98 -13.48
C ALA A 137 0.52 1.85 -13.22
N ASP A 138 0.12 1.01 -12.25
CA ASP A 138 -1.27 0.84 -11.82
C ASP A 138 -1.65 1.87 -10.76
N LYS A 139 -0.69 2.27 -9.93
CA LYS A 139 -0.89 3.23 -8.85
C LYS A 139 0.26 4.23 -8.78
N VAL A 140 -0.01 5.38 -8.21
CA VAL A 140 0.99 6.40 -7.88
C VAL A 140 0.98 6.70 -6.40
N SER A 141 2.18 6.90 -5.83
CA SER A 141 2.35 7.25 -4.42
C SER A 141 2.83 8.69 -4.29
N VAL A 142 2.05 9.52 -3.59
CA VAL A 142 2.34 10.93 -3.30
C VAL A 142 2.57 11.11 -1.80
N ASN A 143 3.55 11.94 -1.42
CA ASN A 143 3.89 12.24 -0.03
C ASN A 143 3.96 13.76 0.19
N THR A 144 5.14 14.36 0.10
CA THR A 144 5.37 15.79 0.35
C THR A 144 4.41 16.71 -0.41
N SER A 145 4.17 16.42 -1.68
CA SER A 145 3.24 17.21 -2.50
C SER A 145 1.80 17.15 -2.02
N ALA A 146 1.38 16.02 -1.45
CA ALA A 146 0.05 15.87 -0.85
C ALA A 146 -0.09 16.71 0.43
N VAL A 147 0.96 16.77 1.25
CA VAL A 147 0.99 17.63 2.46
C VAL A 147 1.02 19.11 2.09
N GLU A 148 1.81 19.49 1.10
CA GLU A 148 1.93 20.89 0.66
C GLU A 148 0.68 21.38 -0.10
N ARG A 149 0.00 20.49 -0.81
CA ARG A 149 -1.21 20.77 -1.59
C ARG A 149 -2.20 19.63 -1.48
N PRO A 150 -2.99 19.54 -0.39
CA PRO A 150 -3.96 18.47 -0.19
C PRO A 150 -5.00 18.31 -1.32
N SER A 151 -5.33 19.41 -2.03
CA SER A 151 -6.22 19.34 -3.19
C SER A 151 -5.72 18.43 -4.31
N LEU A 152 -4.39 18.18 -4.40
CA LEU A 152 -3.81 17.27 -5.38
C LEU A 152 -4.40 15.86 -5.27
N ILE A 153 -4.68 15.38 -4.05
CA ILE A 153 -5.28 14.06 -3.81
C ILE A 153 -6.67 13.99 -4.47
N ARG A 154 -7.50 15.00 -4.23
CA ARG A 154 -8.85 15.07 -4.80
C ARG A 154 -8.83 15.17 -6.32
N GLU A 155 -8.03 16.09 -6.85
CA GLU A 155 -7.86 16.29 -8.29
C GLU A 155 -7.41 15.00 -8.98
N ALA A 156 -6.48 14.27 -8.36
CA ALA A 156 -5.98 13.01 -8.88
C ALA A 156 -7.03 11.87 -8.79
N ALA A 157 -7.74 11.78 -7.67
CA ALA A 157 -8.81 10.79 -7.47
C ALA A 157 -9.98 11.00 -8.45
N GLU A 158 -10.35 12.26 -8.71
CA GLU A 158 -11.38 12.61 -9.70
C GLU A 158 -10.95 12.29 -11.14
N ALA A 159 -9.66 12.50 -11.46
CA ALA A 159 -9.13 12.31 -12.81
C ALA A 159 -8.81 10.84 -13.16
N PHE A 160 -8.37 10.04 -12.18
CA PHE A 160 -7.80 8.70 -12.41
C PHE A 160 -8.50 7.58 -11.63
N GLY A 161 -9.36 7.93 -10.68
CA GLY A 161 -9.99 7.00 -9.74
C GLY A 161 -9.20 6.85 -8.44
N THR A 162 -9.92 6.65 -7.32
CA THR A 162 -9.34 6.52 -5.98
C THR A 162 -8.33 5.37 -5.90
N GLN A 163 -8.61 4.26 -6.57
CA GLN A 163 -7.79 3.05 -6.58
C GLN A 163 -6.37 3.26 -7.13
N CYS A 164 -6.14 4.34 -7.89
CA CYS A 164 -4.81 4.68 -8.43
C CYS A 164 -3.98 5.55 -7.48
N ILE A 165 -4.57 6.07 -6.38
CA ILE A 165 -3.92 7.08 -5.54
C ILE A 165 -3.55 6.49 -4.18
N VAL A 166 -2.25 6.34 -3.96
CA VAL A 166 -1.66 5.98 -2.68
C VAL A 166 -1.09 7.24 -2.04
N VAL A 167 -1.41 7.50 -0.77
CA VAL A 167 -0.76 8.57 -0.03
C VAL A 167 0.26 7.97 0.93
N ALA A 168 1.53 8.27 0.71
CA ALA A 168 2.59 7.90 1.63
C ALA A 168 2.62 8.90 2.79
N ILE A 169 2.66 8.36 4.00
CA ILE A 169 2.69 9.12 5.26
C ILE A 169 3.91 8.65 6.04
N ASP A 170 4.96 9.47 6.04
CA ASP A 170 6.12 9.25 6.89
C ASP A 170 5.85 9.88 8.24
N VAL A 171 6.08 9.14 9.32
CA VAL A 171 5.77 9.60 10.68
C VAL A 171 6.98 9.51 11.60
N ARG A 172 7.03 10.43 12.57
CA ARG A 172 8.01 10.44 13.66
C ARG A 172 7.29 10.58 14.99
N ARG A 173 7.78 9.88 16.02
CA ARG A 173 7.29 10.04 17.39
C ARG A 173 7.64 11.43 17.91
N ASN A 174 6.65 12.10 18.48
CA ASN A 174 6.85 13.35 19.17
C ASN A 174 6.38 13.21 20.63
N MET A 175 7.29 13.44 21.57
CA MET A 175 7.04 13.33 23.01
C MET A 175 6.57 14.66 23.62
N GLU A 176 6.64 15.76 22.86
CA GLU A 176 6.15 17.04 23.31
C GLU A 176 4.62 17.03 23.37
N PRO A 177 4.02 17.54 24.46
CA PRO A 177 2.56 17.57 24.55
C PRO A 177 1.93 18.36 23.43
N ASN A 178 0.98 17.75 22.73
CA ASN A 178 0.14 18.42 21.74
C ASN A 178 -1.34 18.14 22.08
N PRO A 179 -2.10 19.13 22.59
CA PRO A 179 -3.46 18.92 23.07
C PRO A 179 -4.48 18.59 21.99
N ILE A 180 -4.14 18.80 20.72
CA ILE A 180 -5.02 18.50 19.58
C ILE A 180 -4.62 17.21 18.86
N ALA A 181 -3.45 16.64 19.16
CA ALA A 181 -2.99 15.41 18.55
C ALA A 181 -3.57 14.17 19.24
N THR A 182 -3.70 13.10 18.48
CA THR A 182 -4.21 11.83 19.00
C THR A 182 -3.12 11.09 19.76
N PRO A 183 -3.31 10.82 21.07
CA PRO A 183 -2.29 10.12 21.86
C PRO A 183 -2.21 8.64 21.45
N VAL A 184 -0.97 8.14 21.39
CA VAL A 184 -0.66 6.74 21.11
C VAL A 184 0.18 6.19 22.27
N THR A 185 -0.32 5.15 22.92
CA THR A 185 0.39 4.48 24.00
C THR A 185 1.39 3.48 23.44
N GLN A 186 2.64 3.58 23.86
CA GLN A 186 3.72 2.69 23.49
C GLN A 186 3.70 1.42 24.34
N ALA A 187 4.44 0.38 23.94
CA ALA A 187 4.55 -0.88 24.67
C ALA A 187 5.09 -0.71 26.12
N ASP A 188 5.87 0.33 26.36
CA ASP A 188 6.41 0.66 27.70
C ASP A 188 5.45 1.52 28.56
N GLY A 189 4.23 1.75 28.06
CA GLY A 189 3.19 2.54 28.73
C GLY A 189 3.30 4.05 28.58
N ARG A 190 4.36 4.57 27.94
CA ARG A 190 4.48 6.01 27.66
C ARG A 190 3.53 6.41 26.56
N SER A 191 3.03 7.64 26.62
CA SER A 191 2.18 8.22 25.57
C SER A 191 2.99 9.22 24.75
N CYS A 192 2.82 9.16 23.44
CA CYS A 192 3.34 10.12 22.47
C CYS A 192 2.25 10.42 21.44
N TRP A 193 2.52 11.32 20.52
CA TRP A 193 1.78 11.44 19.27
C TRP A 193 2.73 11.26 18.09
N TYR A 194 2.18 11.01 16.89
CA TYR A 194 3.00 10.84 15.71
C TYR A 194 2.80 12.02 14.77
N GLU A 195 3.91 12.69 14.49
CA GLU A 195 3.97 13.83 13.60
C GLU A 195 4.28 13.38 12.18
N VAL A 196 3.50 13.88 11.21
CA VAL A 196 3.82 13.72 9.78
C VAL A 196 5.10 14.47 9.47
N VAL A 197 6.01 13.80 8.78
CA VAL A 197 7.26 14.38 8.29
C VAL A 197 7.34 14.29 6.77
N THR A 198 8.01 15.24 6.15
CA THR A 198 8.15 15.34 4.68
C THR A 198 9.61 15.33 4.27
N TYR A 199 9.89 15.31 2.95
CA TYR A 199 11.23 15.28 2.39
C TYR A 199 12.09 14.13 2.93
N GLY A 200 11.53 12.90 2.92
CA GLY A 200 12.23 11.72 3.41
C GLY A 200 12.54 11.77 4.92
N GLY A 201 11.60 12.29 5.72
CA GLY A 201 11.72 12.38 7.16
C GLY A 201 12.51 13.60 7.68
N ASN A 202 12.95 14.51 6.81
CA ASN A 202 13.83 15.61 7.21
C ASN A 202 13.08 16.84 7.72
N ARG A 203 11.78 17.01 7.38
CA ARG A 203 11.02 18.21 7.72
C ARG A 203 9.76 17.87 8.52
N PRO A 204 9.71 18.23 9.81
CA PRO A 204 8.50 18.11 10.62
C PRO A 204 7.42 19.09 10.13
N THR A 205 6.15 18.72 10.26
CA THR A 205 5.02 19.51 9.74
C THR A 205 4.08 20.05 10.83
N GLY A 206 4.14 19.51 12.03
CA GLY A 206 3.18 19.78 13.10
C GLY A 206 1.84 19.05 12.93
N ILE A 207 1.65 18.25 11.88
CA ILE A 207 0.39 17.57 11.55
C ILE A 207 0.34 16.22 12.29
N ASP A 208 -0.77 15.95 12.98
CA ASP A 208 -1.07 14.64 13.57
C ASP A 208 -1.28 13.59 12.48
N ALA A 209 -0.55 12.48 12.55
CA ALA A 209 -0.58 11.45 11.52
C ALA A 209 -1.95 10.76 11.39
N ILE A 210 -2.67 10.57 12.50
CA ILE A 210 -3.98 9.91 12.49
C ILE A 210 -5.03 10.85 11.90
N ALA A 211 -4.97 12.14 12.24
CA ALA A 211 -5.83 13.15 11.63
C ALA A 211 -5.58 13.26 10.13
N TRP A 212 -4.30 13.26 9.73
CA TRP A 212 -3.91 13.32 8.31
C TRP A 212 -4.38 12.08 7.54
N ALA A 213 -4.26 10.88 8.11
CA ALA A 213 -4.76 9.66 7.47
C ALA A 213 -6.27 9.73 7.18
N ARG A 214 -7.07 10.28 8.10
CA ARG A 214 -8.50 10.52 7.85
C ARG A 214 -8.76 11.58 6.78
N GLU A 215 -7.95 12.62 6.76
CA GLU A 215 -8.07 13.70 5.78
C GLU A 215 -7.76 13.21 4.36
N VAL A 216 -6.70 12.43 4.18
CA VAL A 216 -6.34 11.89 2.85
C VAL A 216 -7.40 10.92 2.33
N GLU A 217 -8.00 10.09 3.20
CA GLU A 217 -9.15 9.27 2.84
C GLU A 217 -10.33 10.12 2.38
N ALA A 218 -10.68 11.15 3.15
CA ALA A 218 -11.78 12.07 2.81
C ALA A 218 -11.53 12.84 1.50
N LEU A 219 -10.27 13.05 1.13
CA LEU A 219 -9.85 13.67 -0.13
C LEU A 219 -9.89 12.70 -1.31
N GLY A 220 -10.02 11.39 -1.08
CA GLY A 220 -10.16 10.39 -2.11
C GLY A 220 -8.92 9.52 -2.34
N ALA A 221 -7.98 9.45 -1.39
CA ALA A 221 -6.95 8.43 -1.42
C ALA A 221 -7.58 7.03 -1.39
N GLY A 222 -7.03 6.10 -2.16
CA GLY A 222 -7.46 4.71 -2.19
C GLY A 222 -6.64 3.81 -1.27
N GLU A 223 -5.49 4.28 -0.79
CA GLU A 223 -4.58 3.50 0.06
C GLU A 223 -3.62 4.42 0.83
N VAL A 224 -3.24 4.04 2.03
CA VAL A 224 -2.20 4.69 2.84
C VAL A 224 -0.96 3.80 2.89
N LEU A 225 0.20 4.35 2.55
CA LEU A 225 1.51 3.75 2.78
C LEU A 225 2.15 4.43 4.00
N LEU A 226 2.12 3.76 5.16
CA LEU A 226 2.57 4.32 6.43
C LEU A 226 4.00 3.87 6.75
N THR A 227 4.94 4.81 6.82
CA THR A 227 6.34 4.53 7.19
C THR A 227 6.71 5.21 8.50
N SER A 228 7.09 4.42 9.52
CA SER A 228 7.66 4.98 10.75
C SER A 228 9.16 5.18 10.59
N MET A 229 9.60 6.45 10.71
CA MET A 229 11.01 6.83 10.64
C MET A 229 11.82 6.33 11.84
N GLU A 230 11.14 5.98 12.94
CA GLU A 230 11.80 5.41 14.13
C GLU A 230 12.28 3.98 13.91
N THR A 231 11.55 3.22 13.08
CA THR A 231 11.85 1.82 12.85
C THR A 231 12.49 1.57 11.48
N ASP A 232 12.40 2.51 10.54
CA ASP A 232 12.94 2.30 9.20
C ASP A 232 14.45 2.03 9.21
N GLY A 233 14.84 0.93 8.56
CA GLY A 233 16.22 0.46 8.49
C GLY A 233 16.75 -0.27 9.74
N THR A 234 16.00 -0.32 10.86
CA THR A 234 16.48 -0.92 12.12
C THR A 234 16.45 -2.45 12.14
N LYS A 235 15.54 -3.08 11.40
CA LYS A 235 15.20 -4.52 11.43
C LYS A 235 14.57 -4.99 12.75
N ASP A 236 14.05 -4.09 13.59
CA ASP A 236 13.46 -4.41 14.90
C ASP A 236 11.94 -4.65 14.84
N GLY A 237 11.34 -4.52 13.67
CA GLY A 237 9.91 -4.68 13.40
C GLY A 237 9.22 -3.36 13.06
N PHE A 238 7.97 -3.48 12.60
CA PHE A 238 7.13 -2.32 12.33
C PHE A 238 6.76 -1.58 13.61
N ASP A 239 6.45 -0.30 13.50
CA ASP A 239 5.89 0.49 14.59
C ASP A 239 4.41 0.15 14.78
N LEU A 240 4.15 -0.93 15.52
CA LEU A 240 2.82 -1.53 15.67
C LEU A 240 1.78 -0.57 16.27
N PRO A 241 2.12 0.25 17.30
CA PRO A 241 1.14 1.15 17.90
C PRO A 241 0.54 2.14 16.90
N ILE A 242 1.36 2.81 16.09
CA ILE A 242 0.85 3.76 15.11
C ILE A 242 0.19 3.05 13.94
N THR A 243 0.74 1.92 13.50
CA THR A 243 0.14 1.14 12.41
C THR A 243 -1.28 0.72 12.76
N ALA A 244 -1.50 0.17 13.97
CA ALA A 244 -2.83 -0.21 14.43
C ALA A 244 -3.78 1.00 14.54
N LYS A 245 -3.30 2.12 15.04
CA LYS A 245 -4.12 3.34 15.19
C LYS A 245 -4.55 3.92 13.85
N VAL A 246 -3.67 3.94 12.86
CA VAL A 246 -4.03 4.40 11.51
C VAL A 246 -4.97 3.40 10.86
N SER A 247 -4.70 2.08 10.92
CA SER A 247 -5.58 1.05 10.37
C SER A 247 -6.99 1.06 10.96
N GLU A 248 -7.12 1.43 12.24
CA GLU A 248 -8.42 1.59 12.91
C GLU A 248 -9.13 2.91 12.56
N ALA A 249 -8.39 3.90 12.10
CA ALA A 249 -8.90 5.25 11.89
C ALA A 249 -9.48 5.49 10.50
N VAL A 250 -9.10 4.66 9.52
CA VAL A 250 -9.51 4.78 8.11
C VAL A 250 -10.18 3.51 7.61
N GLY A 251 -11.01 3.62 6.59
CA GLY A 251 -11.66 2.49 5.91
C GLY A 251 -10.94 2.03 4.65
N ILE A 252 -9.91 2.75 4.21
CA ILE A 252 -9.06 2.37 3.09
C ILE A 252 -7.87 1.50 3.54
N PRO A 253 -7.31 0.64 2.67
CA PRO A 253 -6.18 -0.21 3.01
C PRO A 253 -4.97 0.57 3.54
N VAL A 254 -4.30 -0.02 4.54
CA VAL A 254 -3.06 0.52 5.12
C VAL A 254 -1.92 -0.47 4.87
N VAL A 255 -0.85 0.03 4.27
CA VAL A 255 0.41 -0.69 4.05
C VAL A 255 1.40 -0.28 5.13
N ALA A 256 1.85 -1.23 5.96
CA ALA A 256 2.89 -0.97 6.96
C ALA A 256 4.28 -1.02 6.30
N SER A 257 5.11 -0.02 6.62
CA SER A 257 6.46 0.14 6.09
C SER A 257 7.45 0.55 7.18
N GLY A 258 8.71 0.13 7.01
CA GLY A 258 9.83 0.47 7.89
C GLY A 258 10.05 -0.50 9.04
N GLY A 259 11.27 -1.08 9.12
CA GLY A 259 11.74 -1.85 10.27
C GLY A 259 11.65 -3.37 10.18
N VAL A 260 11.08 -3.95 9.13
CA VAL A 260 10.98 -5.41 9.02
C VAL A 260 12.36 -6.07 8.86
N GLY A 261 12.62 -7.14 9.63
CA GLY A 261 13.91 -7.84 9.63
C GLY A 261 13.79 -9.37 9.71
N LYS A 262 12.64 -9.92 10.09
CA LYS A 262 12.42 -11.37 10.23
C LYS A 262 10.96 -11.72 10.01
N LEU A 263 10.65 -13.02 9.88
CA LEU A 263 9.32 -13.54 9.54
C LEU A 263 8.23 -13.11 10.53
N GLU A 264 8.53 -13.09 11.82
CA GLU A 264 7.59 -12.69 12.86
C GLU A 264 7.10 -11.25 12.68
N HIS A 265 7.96 -10.36 12.19
CA HIS A 265 7.58 -8.95 11.99
C HIS A 265 6.48 -8.78 10.93
N PHE A 266 6.46 -9.64 9.88
CA PHE A 266 5.37 -9.64 8.90
C PHE A 266 4.03 -10.03 9.54
N TYR A 267 4.06 -11.06 10.40
CA TYR A 267 2.88 -11.46 11.15
C TYR A 267 2.40 -10.35 12.09
N ASP A 268 3.30 -9.76 12.86
CA ASP A 268 2.98 -8.69 13.81
C ASP A 268 2.39 -7.47 13.11
N GLY A 269 2.94 -7.05 11.98
CA GLY A 269 2.42 -5.94 11.18
C GLY A 269 0.99 -6.18 10.69
N LEU A 270 0.70 -7.40 10.22
CA LEU A 270 -0.61 -7.75 9.68
C LEU A 270 -1.66 -8.05 10.76
N VAL A 271 -1.27 -8.67 11.88
CA VAL A 271 -2.21 -9.14 12.90
C VAL A 271 -2.32 -8.16 14.06
N ILE A 272 -1.18 -7.71 14.63
CA ILE A 272 -1.15 -6.77 15.76
C ILE A 272 -1.30 -5.34 15.23
N GLY A 273 -0.54 -4.98 14.19
CA GLY A 273 -0.63 -3.70 13.51
C GLY A 273 -1.90 -3.52 12.68
N LYS A 274 -2.66 -4.60 12.43
CA LYS A 274 -3.90 -4.61 11.64
C LYS A 274 -3.75 -4.09 10.21
N ALA A 275 -2.53 -4.05 9.69
CA ALA A 275 -2.27 -3.62 8.32
C ALA A 275 -2.91 -4.57 7.29
N ASP A 276 -3.25 -4.05 6.12
CA ASP A 276 -3.79 -4.82 4.99
C ASP A 276 -2.69 -5.35 4.08
N ALA A 277 -1.53 -4.72 4.18
CA ALA A 277 -0.33 -5.12 3.48
C ALA A 277 0.92 -4.75 4.28
N VAL A 278 2.03 -5.40 3.96
CA VAL A 278 3.34 -5.08 4.51
C VAL A 278 4.35 -4.88 3.39
N LEU A 279 5.12 -3.82 3.50
CA LEU A 279 6.15 -3.45 2.54
C LEU A 279 7.53 -3.71 3.13
N ALA A 280 8.40 -4.31 2.33
CA ALA A 280 9.78 -4.62 2.72
C ALA A 280 10.75 -4.45 1.54
N ALA A 281 11.97 -4.02 1.86
CA ALA A 281 13.02 -3.79 0.88
C ALA A 281 14.26 -4.67 1.17
N SER A 282 15.04 -4.34 2.19
CA SER A 282 16.36 -4.92 2.44
C SER A 282 16.37 -6.43 2.62
N VAL A 283 15.42 -6.99 3.36
CA VAL A 283 15.34 -8.43 3.61
C VAL A 283 15.17 -9.25 2.33
N PHE A 284 14.50 -8.68 1.31
CA PHE A 284 14.33 -9.30 0.01
C PHE A 284 15.54 -9.06 -0.91
N HIS A 285 16.08 -7.83 -0.94
CA HIS A 285 17.21 -7.50 -1.82
C HIS A 285 18.48 -8.25 -1.48
N TYR A 286 18.73 -8.47 -0.19
CA TYR A 286 19.91 -9.23 0.27
C TYR A 286 19.67 -10.75 0.30
N GLY A 287 18.47 -11.21 -0.09
CA GLY A 287 18.13 -12.64 -0.08
C GLY A 287 18.09 -13.26 1.32
N GLU A 288 17.89 -12.44 2.36
CA GLU A 288 17.71 -12.91 3.74
C GLU A 288 16.40 -13.68 3.88
N LEU A 289 15.36 -13.23 3.16
CA LEU A 289 14.03 -13.85 3.04
C LEU A 289 13.59 -13.78 1.58
N THR A 290 12.76 -14.75 1.17
CA THR A 290 11.97 -14.65 -0.06
C THR A 290 10.52 -14.29 0.24
N VAL A 291 9.80 -13.75 -0.75
CA VAL A 291 8.34 -13.53 -0.60
C VAL A 291 7.63 -14.83 -0.30
N ARG A 292 8.06 -15.92 -0.90
CA ARG A 292 7.52 -17.27 -0.67
C ARG A 292 7.68 -17.73 0.78
N ASP A 293 8.86 -17.50 1.39
CA ASP A 293 9.09 -17.84 2.80
C ASP A 293 8.13 -17.10 3.73
N VAL A 294 7.92 -15.79 3.46
CA VAL A 294 6.99 -14.96 4.22
C VAL A 294 5.56 -15.49 4.08
N LYS A 295 5.11 -15.78 2.87
CA LYS A 295 3.75 -16.28 2.63
C LYS A 295 3.53 -17.65 3.25
N GLN A 296 4.50 -18.57 3.18
CA GLN A 296 4.43 -19.87 3.84
C GLN A 296 4.33 -19.74 5.36
N TYR A 297 5.14 -18.85 5.94
CA TYR A 297 5.11 -18.57 7.37
C TYR A 297 3.76 -18.02 7.84
N LEU A 298 3.20 -17.07 7.09
CA LEU A 298 1.91 -16.44 7.38
C LEU A 298 0.75 -17.43 7.22
N ALA A 299 0.72 -18.19 6.13
CA ALA A 299 -0.29 -19.23 5.90
C ALA A 299 -0.28 -20.31 7.01
N GLY A 300 0.92 -20.74 7.45
CA GLY A 300 1.08 -21.65 8.57
C GLY A 300 0.55 -21.13 9.92
N ARG A 301 0.29 -19.84 10.03
CA ARG A 301 -0.31 -19.15 11.19
C ARG A 301 -1.76 -18.71 10.96
N GLY A 302 -2.38 -19.14 9.86
CA GLY A 302 -3.77 -18.84 9.57
C GLY A 302 -4.02 -17.42 9.03
N VAL A 303 -2.96 -16.68 8.65
CA VAL A 303 -3.12 -15.38 7.98
C VAL A 303 -3.45 -15.63 6.51
N PRO A 304 -4.57 -15.09 5.98
CA PRO A 304 -4.95 -15.30 4.60
C PRO A 304 -3.99 -14.54 3.67
N VAL A 305 -3.24 -15.27 2.86
CA VAL A 305 -2.35 -14.76 1.79
C VAL A 305 -2.64 -15.50 0.50
N ARG A 306 -2.35 -14.90 -0.64
CA ARG A 306 -2.39 -15.62 -1.92
C ARG A 306 -1.25 -16.64 -1.97
N PRO A 307 -1.46 -17.80 -2.56
CA PRO A 307 -0.41 -18.82 -2.70
C PRO A 307 0.75 -18.37 -3.59
#